data_4817105d8cb14ef00b848d35d6dfcd3a
#
_entry.id   4817105d8cb14ef00b848d35d6dfcd3a
#
_cell.length_a   1.000
_cell.length_b   1.000
_cell.length_c   1.000
_cell.angle_alpha   90.00
_cell.angle_beta   90.00
_cell.angle_gamma   90.00
#
_symmetry.space_group_name_H-M   'P 1'
#
loop_
_entity.id
_entity.type
_entity.pdbx_description
1 polymer ?
#
loop_
_entity_poly.entity_id
_entity_poly.type
_entity_poly.pdbx_seq_one_letter_code
_entity_poly.pdbx_strand_id
1 'polypeptide(L)'
;MIVSIIASALVCVIAAFFYRRFQYDKVKQLYHRQKLAKMILENGWYEAESSQDSGFFKDLPSSKKNKKITHFPKIYYRMQHGLLYIQTEITLGKYQDQLLHLEKKLETGLYCELVSKELHDSYVEYVLLYDTIANRITIAEVQVKDGKLRLMKNVWWEYDKLPHMLIAGGTGGGKTYFILTIIEALLRCNAVMYVLDPKNADLADLAVVMPEVYYKKEDITACIDRFYDGMMERSESMKRMANYKTGENYAYLGLAPHFLIFDEYVAFMEMLTTKENAAVLNKLKQIVMLGRQAGYFLILACQRPDAKYLGDGMILSRLVDTFSSRILYPMLLLSGNHNIAVV
;
A
#
# COMPACT_ATOMS: atom_id res chain seq x y z
N MET A 1 32.24 -2.92 48.92
CA MET A 1 32.46 -3.73 47.72
C MET A 1 31.11 -4.15 47.06
N ILE A 2 30.18 -4.82 47.76
CA ILE A 2 28.90 -5.28 47.20
C ILE A 2 28.03 -4.11 46.69
N VAL A 3 27.94 -3.00 47.44
CA VAL A 3 27.14 -1.81 47.06
C VAL A 3 27.71 -1.15 45.78
N SER A 4 29.02 -1.12 45.61
CA SER A 4 29.70 -0.59 44.44
C SER A 4 29.40 -1.44 43.18
N ILE A 5 29.36 -2.76 43.32
CA ILE A 5 29.04 -3.68 42.22
C ILE A 5 27.56 -3.52 41.77
N ILE A 6 26.66 -3.40 42.75
CA ILE A 6 25.22 -3.19 42.46
C ILE A 6 25.00 -1.84 41.76
N ALA A 7 25.66 -0.77 42.23
CA ALA A 7 25.58 0.54 41.60
C ALA A 7 26.11 0.55 40.16
N SER A 8 27.26 -0.10 39.90
CA SER A 8 27.79 -0.21 38.54
C SER A 8 26.91 -1.04 37.61
N ALA A 9 26.32 -2.13 38.11
CA ALA A 9 25.37 -2.93 37.34
C ALA A 9 24.10 -2.11 36.98
N LEU A 10 23.58 -1.34 37.93
CA LEU A 10 22.43 -0.47 37.69
C LEU A 10 22.74 0.60 36.66
N VAL A 11 23.90 1.23 36.70
CA VAL A 11 24.36 2.21 35.70
C VAL A 11 24.46 1.58 34.32
N CYS A 12 25.00 0.36 34.21
CA CYS A 12 25.09 -0.38 32.95
C CYS A 12 23.71 -0.71 32.39
N VAL A 13 22.75 -1.11 33.23
CA VAL A 13 21.38 -1.39 32.80
C VAL A 13 20.67 -0.11 32.30
N ILE A 14 20.84 0.99 33.05
CA ILE A 14 20.28 2.29 32.65
C ILE A 14 20.91 2.78 31.34
N ALA A 15 22.23 2.68 31.21
CA ALA A 15 22.94 3.05 29.98
C ALA A 15 22.52 2.18 28.79
N ALA A 16 22.35 0.87 28.99
CA ALA A 16 21.86 -0.05 27.96
C ALA A 16 20.42 0.28 27.57
N PHE A 17 19.56 0.62 28.54
CA PHE A 17 18.18 1.05 28.28
C PHE A 17 18.15 2.35 27.46
N PHE A 18 18.90 3.38 27.85
CA PHE A 18 19.01 4.64 27.11
C PHE A 18 19.63 4.43 25.74
N TYR A 19 20.71 3.63 25.63
CA TYR A 19 21.32 3.28 24.35
C TYR A 19 20.31 2.60 23.43
N ARG A 20 19.58 1.59 23.92
CA ARG A 20 18.54 0.90 23.16
C ARG A 20 17.40 1.83 22.77
N ARG A 21 17.02 2.76 23.64
CA ARG A 21 15.93 3.72 23.39
C ARG A 21 16.31 4.79 22.36
N PHE A 22 17.52 5.32 22.43
CA PHE A 22 17.97 6.41 21.55
C PHE A 22 18.70 5.94 20.29
N GLN A 23 19.31 4.74 20.31
CA GLN A 23 20.04 4.18 19.18
C GLN A 23 19.32 2.99 18.54
N TYR A 24 18.06 2.75 18.91
CA TYR A 24 17.27 1.61 18.40
C TYR A 24 17.28 1.53 16.87
N ASP A 25 17.08 2.64 16.20
CA ASP A 25 17.08 2.71 14.74
C ASP A 25 18.43 2.33 14.12
N LYS A 26 19.55 2.73 14.73
CA LYS A 26 20.88 2.38 14.24
C LYS A 26 21.19 0.89 14.40
N VAL A 27 20.79 0.30 15.53
CA VAL A 27 20.94 -1.15 15.77
C VAL A 27 20.07 -1.93 14.79
N LYS A 28 18.84 -1.51 14.56
CA LYS A 28 17.92 -2.11 13.60
C LYS A 28 18.45 -2.01 12.16
N GLN A 29 19.02 -0.85 11.79
CA GLN A 29 19.67 -0.67 10.49
C GLN A 29 20.85 -1.63 10.29
N LEU A 30 21.69 -1.81 11.30
CA LEU A 30 22.81 -2.77 11.24
C LEU A 30 22.30 -4.20 11.04
N TYR A 31 21.28 -4.58 11.79
CA TYR A 31 20.65 -5.90 11.69
C TYR A 31 20.03 -6.16 10.30
N HIS A 32 19.35 -5.17 9.73
CA HIS A 32 18.81 -5.26 8.36
C HIS A 32 19.93 -5.44 7.32
N ARG A 33 21.00 -4.65 7.43
CA ARG A 33 22.16 -4.76 6.53
C ARG A 33 22.84 -6.13 6.62
N GLN A 34 22.96 -6.67 7.82
CA GLN A 34 23.50 -8.03 8.03
C GLN A 34 22.59 -9.09 7.38
N LYS A 35 21.28 -8.96 7.51
CA LYS A 35 20.33 -9.88 6.85
C LYS A 35 20.41 -9.80 5.32
N LEU A 36 20.51 -8.59 4.75
CA LEU A 36 20.68 -8.40 3.31
C LEU A 36 22.00 -9.02 2.82
N ALA A 37 23.10 -8.80 3.53
CA ALA A 37 24.39 -9.43 3.21
C ALA A 37 24.31 -10.96 3.29
N LYS A 38 23.69 -11.49 4.34
CA LYS A 38 23.46 -12.93 4.50
C LYS A 38 22.61 -13.50 3.37
N MET A 39 21.57 -12.79 2.92
CA MET A 39 20.74 -13.18 1.78
C MET A 39 21.56 -13.32 0.49
N ILE A 40 22.49 -12.40 0.21
CA ILE A 40 23.39 -12.50 -0.96
C ILE A 40 24.25 -13.77 -0.86
N LEU A 41 24.82 -14.02 0.30
CA LEU A 41 25.71 -15.17 0.53
C LEU A 41 24.93 -16.51 0.45
N GLU A 42 23.78 -16.62 1.07
CA GLU A 42 22.99 -17.86 1.12
C GLU A 42 22.35 -18.22 -0.25
N ASN A 43 21.97 -17.22 -1.03
CA ASN A 43 21.45 -17.45 -2.38
C ASN A 43 22.57 -17.61 -3.43
N GLY A 44 23.84 -17.45 -3.03
CA GLY A 44 24.97 -17.58 -3.95
C GLY A 44 25.02 -16.48 -5.01
N TRP A 45 24.47 -15.29 -4.72
CA TRP A 45 24.46 -14.15 -5.65
C TRP A 45 25.79 -13.41 -5.65
N TYR A 46 26.85 -14.16 -5.90
CA TYR A 46 28.20 -13.63 -6.01
C TYR A 46 29.04 -14.50 -6.93
N GLU A 47 30.09 -13.92 -7.49
CA GLU A 47 31.12 -14.61 -8.19
C GLU A 47 32.36 -14.70 -7.29
N ALA A 48 32.99 -15.85 -7.27
CA ALA A 48 34.17 -16.09 -6.47
C ALA A 48 35.24 -16.82 -7.26
N GLU A 49 36.44 -16.29 -7.22
CA GLU A 49 37.61 -16.99 -7.74
C GLU A 49 38.30 -17.81 -6.64
N SER A 50 38.63 -19.03 -6.96
CA SER A 50 39.47 -19.83 -6.07
C SER A 50 40.92 -19.40 -6.23
N SER A 51 41.47 -18.63 -5.28
CA SER A 51 42.88 -18.40 -5.26
C SER A 51 43.58 -19.72 -4.92
N GLN A 52 44.34 -20.29 -5.87
CA GLN A 52 45.35 -21.24 -5.53
C GLN A 52 46.48 -20.42 -4.88
N ASP A 53 46.63 -20.56 -3.55
CA ASP A 53 47.81 -20.08 -2.88
C ASP A 53 49.02 -20.83 -3.45
N SER A 54 49.78 -20.15 -4.29
CA SER A 54 51.09 -20.57 -4.76
C SER A 54 52.12 -20.34 -3.66
N GLY A 55 51.74 -20.66 -2.41
CA GLY A 55 52.64 -20.55 -1.25
C GLY A 55 53.53 -21.77 -1.10
N PHE A 56 54.74 -21.53 -0.60
CA PHE A 56 55.86 -22.46 -0.38
C PHE A 56 55.56 -23.70 0.48
N PHE A 57 54.33 -23.83 1.03
CA PHE A 57 53.88 -24.94 1.87
C PHE A 57 52.74 -25.72 1.23
N LYS A 58 53.05 -26.38 0.11
CA LYS A 58 52.08 -27.22 -0.64
C LYS A 58 51.64 -28.50 0.06
N ASP A 59 52.31 -28.90 1.12
CA ASP A 59 52.17 -30.25 1.73
C ASP A 59 51.47 -30.28 3.10
N LEU A 60 50.81 -29.19 3.51
CA LEU A 60 49.97 -29.21 4.72
C LEU A 60 48.51 -29.53 4.37
N PRO A 61 47.91 -30.59 5.00
CA PRO A 61 46.57 -31.09 4.65
C PRO A 61 45.40 -30.20 5.12
N SER A 62 45.60 -28.89 5.32
CA SER A 62 44.55 -27.96 5.84
C SER A 62 44.40 -26.65 5.07
N SER A 63 44.78 -26.56 3.80
CA SER A 63 44.44 -25.36 3.01
C SER A 63 42.96 -25.37 2.64
N LYS A 64 42.10 -24.78 3.45
CA LYS A 64 40.80 -24.31 3.04
C LYS A 64 41.01 -23.42 1.81
N LYS A 65 40.48 -23.84 0.63
CA LYS A 65 40.48 -23.01 -0.58
C LYS A 65 39.85 -21.68 -0.21
N ASN A 66 40.61 -20.65 -0.06
CA ASN A 66 40.11 -19.30 0.21
C ASN A 66 39.40 -18.83 -1.07
N LYS A 67 38.08 -18.83 -1.06
CA LYS A 67 37.30 -18.24 -2.12
C LYS A 67 37.27 -16.72 -1.93
N LYS A 68 37.86 -15.98 -2.85
CA LYS A 68 37.79 -14.52 -2.89
C LYS A 68 36.56 -14.11 -3.73
N ILE A 69 35.61 -13.41 -3.11
CA ILE A 69 34.46 -12.85 -3.82
C ILE A 69 34.96 -11.74 -4.74
N THR A 70 34.70 -11.83 -6.03
CA THR A 70 35.14 -10.88 -7.05
C THR A 70 34.02 -9.95 -7.48
N HIS A 71 32.80 -10.46 -7.53
CA HIS A 71 31.63 -9.66 -7.93
C HIS A 71 30.38 -10.08 -7.13
N PHE A 72 29.54 -9.11 -6.80
CA PHE A 72 28.20 -9.31 -6.23
C PHE A 72 27.29 -8.12 -6.59
N PRO A 73 25.96 -8.30 -6.70
CA PRO A 73 25.02 -7.23 -6.97
C PRO A 73 24.99 -6.22 -5.83
N LYS A 74 25.06 -4.95 -6.16
CA LYS A 74 25.01 -3.88 -5.15
C LYS A 74 23.60 -3.70 -4.64
N ILE A 75 23.44 -3.72 -3.33
CA ILE A 75 22.19 -3.43 -2.64
C ILE A 75 22.43 -2.22 -1.74
N TYR A 76 21.75 -1.12 -2.06
CA TYR A 76 21.78 0.09 -1.25
C TYR A 76 20.63 0.06 -0.26
N TYR A 77 20.87 0.53 0.93
CA TYR A 77 19.93 0.53 2.03
C TYR A 77 19.86 1.92 2.67
N ARG A 78 18.67 2.47 2.77
CA ARG A 78 18.40 3.73 3.45
C ARG A 78 17.11 3.60 4.28
N MET A 79 17.15 4.09 5.52
CA MET A 79 16.01 4.14 6.43
C MET A 79 15.68 5.60 6.72
N GLN A 80 14.45 6.00 6.46
CA GLN A 80 14.01 7.38 6.64
C GLN A 80 12.52 7.44 6.95
N HIS A 81 12.13 8.17 8.00
CA HIS A 81 10.74 8.42 8.39
C HIS A 81 9.86 7.16 8.52
N GLY A 82 10.41 6.06 9.07
CA GLY A 82 9.68 4.81 9.22
C GLY A 82 9.54 3.98 7.94
N LEU A 83 10.14 4.45 6.85
CA LEU A 83 10.27 3.73 5.60
C LEU A 83 11.69 3.25 5.39
N LEU A 84 11.79 2.09 4.76
CA LEU A 84 13.02 1.43 4.40
C LEU A 84 13.12 1.38 2.88
N TYR A 85 14.12 2.02 2.33
CA TYR A 85 14.40 2.05 0.90
C TYR A 85 15.52 1.06 0.59
N ILE A 86 15.25 0.08 -0.25
CA ILE A 86 16.22 -0.91 -0.72
C ILE A 86 16.30 -0.78 -2.23
N GLN A 87 17.46 -0.34 -2.72
CA GLN A 87 17.74 -0.24 -4.15
C GLN A 87 18.67 -1.38 -4.56
N THR A 88 18.27 -2.17 -5.53
CA THR A 88 19.04 -3.30 -6.05
C THR A 88 19.44 -3.01 -7.48
N GLU A 89 20.73 -3.09 -7.76
CA GLU A 89 21.30 -2.85 -9.09
C GLU A 89 20.79 -3.85 -10.12
N ILE A 90 20.47 -3.38 -11.32
CA ILE A 90 20.10 -4.18 -12.48
C ILE A 90 21.36 -4.37 -13.33
N THR A 91 21.88 -5.60 -13.39
CA THR A 91 23.18 -5.89 -14.00
C THR A 91 23.10 -6.70 -15.29
N LEU A 92 21.93 -6.98 -15.84
CA LEU A 92 21.71 -7.91 -16.96
C LEU A 92 22.41 -9.29 -16.76
N GLY A 93 22.76 -9.59 -15.51
CA GLY A 93 23.50 -10.78 -15.13
C GLY A 93 22.62 -11.95 -14.72
N LYS A 94 23.26 -13.06 -14.40
CA LYS A 94 22.66 -14.34 -14.01
C LYS A 94 21.55 -14.26 -12.95
N TYR A 95 21.61 -13.26 -12.07
CA TYR A 95 20.72 -13.16 -10.90
C TYR A 95 19.64 -12.09 -11.06
N GLN A 96 19.55 -11.42 -12.21
CA GLN A 96 18.66 -10.28 -12.42
C GLN A 96 17.20 -10.62 -12.11
N ASP A 97 16.65 -11.69 -12.64
CA ASP A 97 15.26 -12.07 -12.43
C ASP A 97 14.94 -12.28 -10.94
N GLN A 98 15.89 -12.86 -10.19
CA GLN A 98 15.73 -13.06 -8.76
C GLN A 98 15.78 -11.74 -7.99
N LEU A 99 16.61 -10.80 -8.42
CA LEU A 99 16.75 -9.49 -7.82
C LEU A 99 15.57 -8.56 -8.13
N LEU A 100 14.93 -8.78 -9.28
CA LEU A 100 13.69 -8.09 -9.65
C LEU A 100 12.46 -8.59 -8.89
N HIS A 101 12.53 -9.76 -8.22
CA HIS A 101 11.41 -10.39 -7.50
C HIS A 101 11.78 -10.68 -6.04
N LEU A 102 12.24 -9.64 -5.31
CA LEU A 102 12.63 -9.75 -3.90
C LEU A 102 11.51 -9.46 -2.91
N GLU A 103 10.33 -9.01 -3.35
CA GLU A 103 9.25 -8.51 -2.52
C GLU A 103 9.03 -9.37 -1.29
N LYS A 104 8.64 -10.63 -1.52
CA LYS A 104 8.27 -11.57 -0.46
C LYS A 104 9.45 -11.95 0.46
N LYS A 105 10.67 -12.00 -0.11
CA LYS A 105 11.89 -12.28 0.68
C LYS A 105 12.24 -11.11 1.59
N LEU A 106 12.06 -9.87 1.11
CA LEU A 106 12.31 -8.66 1.89
C LEU A 106 11.28 -8.50 3.01
N GLU A 107 9.98 -8.67 2.70
CA GLU A 107 8.92 -8.59 3.70
C GLU A 107 9.14 -9.58 4.84
N THR A 108 9.28 -10.85 4.52
CA THR A 108 9.45 -11.90 5.54
C THR A 108 10.81 -11.84 6.24
N GLY A 109 11.88 -11.53 5.51
CA GLY A 109 13.23 -11.47 6.03
C GLY A 109 13.49 -10.29 6.95
N LEU A 110 12.92 -9.14 6.66
CA LEU A 110 13.11 -7.90 7.43
C LEU A 110 11.95 -7.63 8.42
N TYR A 111 10.88 -8.42 8.38
CA TYR A 111 9.65 -8.18 9.15
C TYR A 111 9.06 -6.79 8.88
N CYS A 112 9.03 -6.42 7.61
CA CYS A 112 8.52 -5.16 7.11
C CYS A 112 7.48 -5.42 6.04
N GLU A 113 6.64 -4.45 5.75
CA GLU A 113 5.60 -4.54 4.73
C GLU A 113 5.99 -3.75 3.49
N LEU A 114 5.81 -4.32 2.30
CA LEU A 114 6.12 -3.65 1.05
C LEU A 114 5.09 -2.53 0.79
N VAL A 115 5.58 -1.32 0.58
CA VAL A 115 4.75 -0.15 0.24
C VAL A 115 4.72 0.08 -1.27
N SER A 116 5.88 0.01 -1.92
CA SER A 116 5.99 0.17 -3.37
C SER A 116 7.21 -0.55 -3.92
N LYS A 117 7.13 -0.86 -5.21
CA LYS A 117 8.23 -1.31 -6.05
C LYS A 117 8.28 -0.44 -7.29
N GLU A 118 9.41 0.17 -7.54
CA GLU A 118 9.61 1.02 -8.71
C GLU A 118 10.81 0.54 -9.51
N LEU A 119 10.63 0.42 -10.82
CA LEU A 119 11.70 0.09 -11.74
C LEU A 119 12.29 1.39 -12.30
N HIS A 120 13.59 1.56 -12.14
CA HIS A 120 14.38 2.65 -12.71
C HIS A 120 15.36 2.10 -13.74
N ASP A 121 15.98 2.96 -14.51
CA ASP A 121 16.87 2.56 -15.63
C ASP A 121 18.02 1.63 -15.21
N SER A 122 18.54 1.76 -13.98
CA SER A 122 19.70 1.01 -13.52
C SER A 122 19.49 0.22 -12.22
N TYR A 123 18.33 0.38 -11.57
CA TYR A 123 18.02 -0.29 -10.32
C TYR A 123 16.53 -0.48 -10.13
N VAL A 124 16.15 -1.43 -9.29
CA VAL A 124 14.79 -1.57 -8.75
C VAL A 124 14.78 -1.05 -7.32
N GLU A 125 13.83 -0.19 -6.98
CA GLU A 125 13.63 0.30 -5.62
C GLU A 125 12.45 -0.41 -4.96
N TYR A 126 12.71 -0.95 -3.79
CA TYR A 126 11.70 -1.51 -2.89
C TYR A 126 11.54 -0.58 -1.69
N VAL A 127 10.35 -0.07 -1.46
CA VAL A 127 10.03 0.73 -0.29
C VAL A 127 9.22 -0.12 0.67
N LEU A 128 9.72 -0.30 1.89
CA LEU A 128 9.07 -1.10 2.93
C LEU A 128 8.79 -0.25 4.16
N LEU A 129 7.67 -0.53 4.82
CA LEU A 129 7.28 0.09 6.07
C LEU A 129 7.78 -0.76 7.25
N TYR A 130 8.68 -0.22 8.07
CA TYR A 130 9.25 -0.94 9.21
C TYR A 130 8.66 -0.53 10.56
N ASP A 131 8.01 0.61 10.63
CA ASP A 131 7.36 1.10 11.85
C ASP A 131 5.97 1.67 11.51
N THR A 132 4.98 0.80 11.59
CA THR A 132 3.58 1.14 11.32
C THR A 132 3.03 2.10 12.37
N ILE A 133 3.41 1.94 13.64
CA ILE A 133 2.86 2.74 14.76
C ILE A 133 3.36 4.18 14.68
N ALA A 134 4.66 4.38 14.44
CA ALA A 134 5.25 5.72 14.33
C ALA A 134 4.71 6.52 13.12
N ASN A 135 4.20 5.82 12.11
CA ASN A 135 3.66 6.43 10.89
C ASN A 135 2.14 6.69 10.93
N ARG A 136 1.45 6.24 11.96
CA ARG A 136 0.01 6.52 12.11
C ARG A 136 -0.25 8.02 12.21
N ILE A 137 -1.39 8.43 11.71
CA ILE A 137 -1.93 9.78 11.87
C ILE A 137 -3.23 9.71 12.67
N THR A 138 -3.51 10.75 13.39
CA THR A 138 -4.81 10.95 14.01
C THR A 138 -5.79 11.52 12.98
N ILE A 139 -7.08 11.46 13.27
CA ILE A 139 -8.14 12.04 12.42
C ILE A 139 -7.91 13.54 12.16
N ALA A 140 -7.33 14.24 13.14
CA ALA A 140 -7.00 15.67 13.00
C ALA A 140 -5.86 15.94 12.01
N GLU A 141 -4.97 14.97 11.79
CA GLU A 141 -3.81 15.06 10.87
C GLU A 141 -4.14 14.62 9.45
N VAL A 142 -5.35 14.12 9.22
CA VAL A 142 -5.83 13.74 7.89
C VAL A 142 -5.91 14.98 7.01
N GLN A 143 -5.36 14.92 5.82
CA GLN A 143 -5.28 16.03 4.88
C GLN A 143 -5.59 15.54 3.47
N VAL A 144 -6.28 16.40 2.71
CA VAL A 144 -6.43 16.25 1.26
C VAL A 144 -5.82 17.48 0.61
N LYS A 145 -4.95 17.25 -0.35
CA LYS A 145 -4.28 18.32 -1.09
C LYS A 145 -3.92 17.84 -2.50
N ASP A 146 -4.26 18.65 -3.49
CA ASP A 146 -3.86 18.47 -4.88
C ASP A 146 -4.13 17.04 -5.42
N GLY A 147 -5.35 16.52 -5.22
CA GLY A 147 -5.73 15.19 -5.68
C GLY A 147 -5.10 14.03 -4.89
N LYS A 148 -4.61 14.31 -3.66
CA LYS A 148 -3.97 13.34 -2.77
C LYS A 148 -4.58 13.36 -1.39
N LEU A 149 -4.84 12.19 -0.84
CA LEU A 149 -5.31 11.99 0.52
C LEU A 149 -4.21 11.36 1.37
N ARG A 150 -3.93 11.96 2.53
CA ARG A 150 -2.93 11.44 3.45
C ARG A 150 -3.51 10.30 4.27
N LEU A 151 -2.97 9.10 4.06
CA LEU A 151 -3.39 7.89 4.79
C LEU A 151 -2.55 7.64 6.05
N MET A 152 -1.25 7.98 5.99
CA MET A 152 -0.30 7.92 7.10
C MET A 152 0.67 9.09 6.98
N LYS A 153 1.57 9.30 7.95
CA LYS A 153 2.54 10.42 7.94
C LYS A 153 3.27 10.57 6.61
N ASN A 154 3.66 9.45 5.99
CA ASN A 154 4.46 9.41 4.77
C ASN A 154 3.78 8.63 3.64
N VAL A 155 2.49 8.31 3.78
CA VAL A 155 1.73 7.56 2.77
C VAL A 155 0.55 8.40 2.33
N TRP A 156 0.49 8.62 1.02
CA TRP A 156 -0.53 9.40 0.37
C TRP A 156 -1.21 8.60 -0.73
N TRP A 157 -2.51 8.63 -0.76
CA TRP A 157 -3.29 8.11 -1.88
C TRP A 157 -3.50 9.24 -2.89
N GLU A 158 -2.84 9.14 -4.04
CA GLU A 158 -2.98 10.08 -5.15
C GLU A 158 -4.18 9.66 -6.02
N TYR A 159 -5.40 9.95 -5.58
CA TYR A 159 -6.62 9.49 -6.25
C TYR A 159 -6.80 10.05 -7.67
N ASP A 160 -6.17 11.15 -8.03
CA ASP A 160 -6.15 11.65 -9.41
C ASP A 160 -5.31 10.76 -10.36
N LYS A 161 -4.34 10.04 -9.82
CA LYS A 161 -3.51 9.09 -10.59
C LYS A 161 -3.99 7.65 -10.42
N LEU A 162 -4.37 7.30 -9.20
CA LEU A 162 -4.82 6.00 -8.76
C LEU A 162 -6.28 6.11 -8.28
N PRO A 163 -7.25 6.13 -9.23
CA PRO A 163 -8.57 6.68 -8.99
C PRO A 163 -9.48 5.83 -8.10
N HIS A 164 -9.22 4.54 -7.95
CA HIS A 164 -10.11 3.64 -7.23
C HIS A 164 -9.38 2.94 -6.09
N MET A 165 -10.13 2.51 -5.07
CA MET A 165 -9.58 1.83 -3.91
C MET A 165 -10.40 0.59 -3.58
N LEU A 166 -9.73 -0.53 -3.33
CA LEU A 166 -10.31 -1.74 -2.76
C LEU A 166 -9.80 -1.93 -1.33
N ILE A 167 -10.71 -2.04 -0.37
CA ILE A 167 -10.40 -2.26 1.04
C ILE A 167 -10.85 -3.67 1.41
N ALA A 168 -9.91 -4.57 1.66
CA ALA A 168 -10.21 -5.94 2.07
C ALA A 168 -9.75 -6.19 3.51
N GLY A 169 -10.56 -6.89 4.29
CA GLY A 169 -10.18 -7.26 5.66
C GLY A 169 -11.31 -7.93 6.42
N GLY A 170 -10.97 -8.83 7.32
CA GLY A 170 -11.93 -9.58 8.14
C GLY A 170 -12.73 -8.69 9.11
N THR A 171 -13.75 -9.29 9.72
CA THR A 171 -14.54 -8.64 10.77
C THR A 171 -13.64 -8.19 11.92
N GLY A 172 -13.87 -6.98 12.44
CA GLY A 172 -13.03 -6.39 13.49
C GLY A 172 -11.67 -5.88 13.01
N GLY A 173 -11.36 -5.97 11.73
CA GLY A 173 -10.10 -5.49 11.13
C GLY A 173 -9.95 -3.96 11.06
N GLY A 174 -10.97 -3.18 11.43
CA GLY A 174 -10.94 -1.71 11.42
C GLY A 174 -11.31 -1.07 10.08
N LYS A 175 -11.87 -1.83 9.12
CA LYS A 175 -12.32 -1.30 7.81
C LYS A 175 -13.22 -0.07 7.95
N THR A 176 -14.26 -0.17 8.77
CA THR A 176 -15.24 0.91 8.96
C THR A 176 -14.58 2.16 9.52
N TYR A 177 -13.68 2.03 10.52
CA TYR A 177 -12.92 3.18 11.03
C TYR A 177 -12.03 3.82 9.97
N PHE A 178 -11.44 3.00 9.12
CA PHE A 178 -10.65 3.51 8.00
C PHE A 178 -11.51 4.26 6.97
N ILE A 179 -12.67 3.71 6.61
CA ILE A 179 -13.61 4.37 5.71
C ILE A 179 -14.08 5.70 6.31
N LEU A 180 -14.42 5.73 7.60
CA LEU A 180 -14.79 6.96 8.31
C LEU A 180 -13.67 8.01 8.27
N THR A 181 -12.41 7.58 8.39
CA THR A 181 -11.26 8.47 8.26
C THR A 181 -11.12 9.06 6.85
N ILE A 182 -11.41 8.26 5.82
CA ILE A 182 -11.44 8.74 4.43
C ILE A 182 -12.59 9.73 4.23
N ILE A 183 -13.79 9.42 4.71
CA ILE A 183 -14.97 10.31 4.63
C ILE A 183 -14.65 11.65 5.29
N GLU A 184 -14.11 11.65 6.49
CA GLU A 184 -13.69 12.87 7.20
C GLU A 184 -12.69 13.71 6.38
N ALA A 185 -11.73 13.06 5.74
CA ALA A 185 -10.77 13.74 4.86
C ALA A 185 -11.46 14.37 3.65
N LEU A 186 -12.34 13.63 3.00
CA LEU A 186 -13.04 14.04 1.79
C LEU A 186 -14.05 15.18 2.07
N LEU A 187 -14.66 15.22 3.25
CA LEU A 187 -15.49 16.35 3.68
C LEU A 187 -14.74 17.69 3.68
N ARG A 188 -13.43 17.64 3.96
CA ARG A 188 -12.59 18.85 4.01
C ARG A 188 -12.20 19.40 2.63
N CYS A 189 -12.42 18.67 1.55
CA CYS A 189 -12.05 19.07 0.19
C CYS A 189 -13.24 19.30 -0.76
N ASN A 190 -14.43 19.51 -0.24
CA ASN A 190 -15.66 19.69 -1.04
C ASN A 190 -15.94 18.54 -2.01
N ALA A 191 -15.51 17.31 -1.67
CA ALA A 191 -15.85 16.13 -2.44
C ALA A 191 -17.33 15.80 -2.30
N VAL A 192 -17.95 15.36 -3.38
CA VAL A 192 -19.31 14.81 -3.34
C VAL A 192 -19.21 13.33 -3.05
N MET A 193 -19.88 12.87 -1.99
CA MET A 193 -19.79 11.51 -1.53
C MET A 193 -21.14 10.82 -1.52
N TYR A 194 -21.14 9.55 -1.96
CA TYR A 194 -22.26 8.63 -1.91
C TYR A 194 -21.82 7.42 -1.08
N VAL A 195 -22.52 7.14 0.00
CA VAL A 195 -22.17 6.07 0.95
C VAL A 195 -23.20 4.95 0.86
N LEU A 196 -22.75 3.74 0.59
CA LEU A 196 -23.59 2.56 0.43
C LEU A 196 -23.23 1.52 1.49
N ASP A 197 -24.19 1.17 2.36
CA ASP A 197 -24.04 0.18 3.42
C ASP A 197 -25.20 -0.83 3.40
N PRO A 198 -25.13 -1.89 2.58
CA PRO A 198 -26.24 -2.86 2.44
C PRO A 198 -26.53 -3.66 3.72
N LYS A 199 -25.65 -3.63 4.71
CA LYS A 199 -25.85 -4.28 5.99
C LYS A 199 -26.60 -3.42 7.00
N ASN A 200 -26.84 -2.12 6.65
CA ASN A 200 -27.44 -1.16 7.57
C ASN A 200 -26.70 -1.12 8.92
N ALA A 201 -25.38 -1.01 8.86
CA ALA A 201 -24.47 -1.00 10.00
C ALA A 201 -23.94 0.43 10.27
N ASP A 202 -22.72 0.54 10.79
CA ASP A 202 -22.14 1.81 11.26
C ASP A 202 -22.12 2.95 10.23
N LEU A 203 -21.96 2.64 8.93
CA LEU A 203 -21.94 3.68 7.90
C LEU A 203 -23.35 4.17 7.53
N ALA A 204 -24.38 3.36 7.70
CA ALA A 204 -25.75 3.77 7.50
C ALA A 204 -26.19 4.87 8.49
N ASP A 205 -25.60 4.91 9.69
CA ASP A 205 -25.85 5.95 10.71
C ASP A 205 -25.44 7.36 10.23
N LEU A 206 -24.55 7.44 9.25
CA LEU A 206 -24.18 8.71 8.62
C LEU A 206 -25.36 9.41 7.92
N ALA A 207 -26.45 8.70 7.62
CA ALA A 207 -27.67 9.29 7.04
C ALA A 207 -28.26 10.44 7.88
N VAL A 208 -27.92 10.51 9.18
CA VAL A 208 -28.34 11.62 10.04
C VAL A 208 -27.65 12.93 9.69
N VAL A 209 -26.42 12.86 9.15
CA VAL A 209 -25.56 14.03 8.89
C VAL A 209 -25.20 14.21 7.41
N MET A 210 -25.43 13.19 6.60
CA MET A 210 -25.11 13.21 5.16
C MET A 210 -26.33 12.79 4.33
N PRO A 211 -26.70 13.50 3.27
CA PRO A 211 -27.91 13.20 2.49
C PRO A 211 -27.79 11.98 1.58
N GLU A 212 -26.60 11.66 1.09
CA GLU A 212 -26.37 10.61 0.09
C GLU A 212 -25.85 9.30 0.74
N VAL A 213 -26.63 8.80 1.71
CA VAL A 213 -26.33 7.54 2.41
C VAL A 213 -27.46 6.55 2.22
N TYR A 214 -27.17 5.37 1.70
CA TYR A 214 -28.15 4.37 1.29
C TYR A 214 -27.83 3.00 1.82
N TYR A 215 -28.85 2.28 2.32
CA TYR A 215 -28.73 0.92 2.84
C TYR A 215 -29.76 -0.06 2.28
N LYS A 216 -30.84 0.42 1.64
CA LYS A 216 -31.82 -0.45 1.00
C LYS A 216 -31.36 -0.82 -0.42
N LYS A 217 -31.63 -2.04 -0.83
CA LYS A 217 -31.21 -2.59 -2.14
C LYS A 217 -31.62 -1.69 -3.31
N GLU A 218 -32.87 -1.25 -3.31
CA GLU A 218 -33.43 -0.42 -4.37
C GLU A 218 -32.75 0.94 -4.45
N ASP A 219 -32.54 1.57 -3.30
CA ASP A 219 -31.90 2.89 -3.19
C ASP A 219 -30.40 2.81 -3.56
N ILE A 220 -29.70 1.74 -3.16
CA ILE A 220 -28.32 1.46 -3.56
C ILE A 220 -28.23 1.32 -5.07
N THR A 221 -29.10 0.51 -5.68
CA THR A 221 -29.11 0.31 -7.13
C THR A 221 -29.36 1.63 -7.86
N ALA A 222 -30.38 2.39 -7.44
CA ALA A 222 -30.69 3.70 -8.00
C ALA A 222 -29.53 4.71 -7.83
N CYS A 223 -28.82 4.66 -6.70
CA CYS A 223 -27.64 5.49 -6.45
C CYS A 223 -26.49 5.14 -7.43
N ILE A 224 -26.21 3.86 -7.65
CA ILE A 224 -25.21 3.42 -8.62
C ILE A 224 -25.56 3.90 -10.03
N ASP A 225 -26.83 3.84 -10.39
CA ASP A 225 -27.32 4.30 -11.68
C ASP A 225 -27.08 5.82 -11.84
N ARG A 226 -27.52 6.61 -10.87
CA ARG A 226 -27.29 8.08 -10.87
C ARG A 226 -25.80 8.45 -10.89
N PHE A 227 -24.98 7.72 -10.16
CA PHE A 227 -23.53 7.97 -10.12
C PHE A 227 -22.89 7.69 -11.49
N TYR A 228 -23.29 6.60 -12.15
CA TYR A 228 -22.82 6.26 -13.48
C TYR A 228 -23.30 7.29 -14.53
N ASP A 229 -24.59 7.62 -14.53
CA ASP A 229 -25.18 8.57 -15.48
C ASP A 229 -24.55 9.96 -15.31
N GLY A 230 -24.36 10.41 -14.06
CA GLY A 230 -23.69 11.67 -13.76
C GLY A 230 -22.23 11.71 -14.24
N MET A 231 -21.52 10.57 -14.15
CA MET A 231 -20.17 10.44 -14.71
C MET A 231 -20.18 10.62 -16.24
N MET A 232 -21.12 9.97 -16.91
CA MET A 232 -21.23 10.04 -18.39
C MET A 232 -21.59 11.45 -18.85
N GLU A 233 -22.59 12.07 -18.21
CA GLU A 233 -22.99 13.44 -18.49
C GLU A 233 -21.84 14.44 -18.26
N ARG A 234 -21.11 14.29 -17.15
CA ARG A 234 -19.95 15.12 -16.86
C ARG A 234 -18.88 14.96 -17.93
N SER A 235 -18.59 13.73 -18.34
CA SER A 235 -17.57 13.46 -19.37
C SER A 235 -17.89 14.17 -20.69
N GLU A 236 -19.18 14.27 -21.05
CA GLU A 236 -19.61 15.00 -22.23
C GLU A 236 -19.62 16.52 -22.02
N SER A 237 -20.09 16.98 -20.85
CA SER A 237 -20.16 18.41 -20.54
C SER A 237 -18.79 19.07 -20.45
N MET A 238 -17.79 18.37 -19.91
CA MET A 238 -16.40 18.83 -19.84
C MET A 238 -15.86 19.22 -21.21
N LYS A 239 -16.16 18.43 -22.25
CA LYS A 239 -15.70 18.69 -23.62
C LYS A 239 -16.28 19.98 -24.22
N ARG A 240 -17.37 20.50 -23.67
CA ARG A 240 -18.05 21.73 -24.09
C ARG A 240 -17.61 22.96 -23.29
N MET A 241 -16.80 22.77 -22.25
CA MET A 241 -16.30 23.89 -21.43
C MET A 241 -15.25 24.69 -22.19
N ALA A 242 -15.30 26.03 -22.07
CA ALA A 242 -14.41 26.94 -22.80
C ALA A 242 -12.93 26.72 -22.49
N ASN A 243 -12.60 26.26 -21.27
CA ASN A 243 -11.25 25.98 -20.81
C ASN A 243 -10.87 24.49 -20.94
N TYR A 244 -11.68 23.68 -21.65
CA TYR A 244 -11.34 22.28 -21.87
C TYR A 244 -10.05 22.13 -22.67
N LYS A 245 -9.20 21.21 -22.20
CA LYS A 245 -7.95 20.85 -22.86
C LYS A 245 -7.80 19.33 -22.91
N THR A 246 -7.51 18.81 -24.08
CA THR A 246 -7.32 17.37 -24.28
C THR A 246 -6.17 16.85 -23.41
N GLY A 247 -6.41 15.77 -22.68
CA GLY A 247 -5.44 15.15 -21.77
C GLY A 247 -5.51 15.62 -20.31
N GLU A 248 -6.21 16.73 -20.05
CA GLU A 248 -6.47 17.21 -18.69
C GLU A 248 -7.69 16.53 -18.06
N ASN A 249 -7.74 16.48 -16.74
CA ASN A 249 -8.84 15.87 -15.98
C ASN A 249 -9.79 16.92 -15.37
N TYR A 250 -10.80 16.47 -14.66
CA TYR A 250 -11.79 17.28 -13.96
C TYR A 250 -11.19 18.38 -13.06
N ALA A 251 -10.05 18.09 -12.40
CA ALA A 251 -9.41 19.03 -11.47
C ALA A 251 -8.86 20.26 -12.20
N TYR A 252 -8.35 20.10 -13.44
CA TYR A 252 -7.94 21.21 -14.30
C TYR A 252 -9.10 22.17 -14.62
N LEU A 253 -10.32 21.66 -14.67
CA LEU A 253 -11.53 22.43 -14.91
C LEU A 253 -12.16 23.00 -13.63
N GLY A 254 -11.52 22.76 -12.46
CA GLY A 254 -12.03 23.20 -11.17
C GLY A 254 -13.26 22.44 -10.67
N LEU A 255 -13.53 21.25 -11.21
CA LEU A 255 -14.69 20.45 -10.82
C LEU A 255 -14.39 19.64 -9.54
N ALA A 256 -15.41 19.45 -8.71
CA ALA A 256 -15.29 18.65 -7.49
C ALA A 256 -15.20 17.15 -7.80
N PRO A 257 -14.37 16.38 -7.06
CA PRO A 257 -14.34 14.93 -7.16
C PRO A 257 -15.60 14.29 -6.57
N HIS A 258 -16.07 13.20 -7.16
CA HIS A 258 -17.19 12.39 -6.68
C HIS A 258 -16.69 11.02 -6.24
N PHE A 259 -17.08 10.58 -5.05
CA PHE A 259 -16.69 9.28 -4.50
C PHE A 259 -17.92 8.43 -4.20
N LEU A 260 -17.94 7.22 -4.73
CA LEU A 260 -18.88 6.17 -4.35
C LEU A 260 -18.17 5.24 -3.37
N ILE A 261 -18.55 5.31 -2.11
CA ILE A 261 -17.99 4.54 -1.00
C ILE A 261 -18.95 3.40 -0.69
N PHE A 262 -18.51 2.17 -0.94
CA PHE A 262 -19.36 1.01 -0.85
C PHE A 262 -18.79 0.01 0.17
N ASP A 263 -19.37 -0.01 1.36
CA ASP A 263 -19.01 -1.03 2.36
C ASP A 263 -19.71 -2.35 2.05
N GLU A 264 -19.07 -3.45 2.42
CA GLU A 264 -19.57 -4.83 2.24
C GLU A 264 -20.13 -5.11 0.82
N TYR A 265 -19.44 -4.59 -0.18
CA TYR A 265 -19.81 -4.68 -1.59
C TYR A 265 -20.17 -6.11 -2.04
N VAL A 266 -19.40 -7.12 -1.60
CA VAL A 266 -19.66 -8.53 -1.95
C VAL A 266 -21.00 -8.99 -1.40
N ALA A 267 -21.35 -8.60 -0.18
CA ALA A 267 -22.64 -8.95 0.42
C ALA A 267 -23.82 -8.38 -0.39
N PHE A 268 -23.70 -7.14 -0.87
CA PHE A 268 -24.72 -6.57 -1.76
C PHE A 268 -24.84 -7.36 -3.07
N MET A 269 -23.73 -7.71 -3.70
CA MET A 269 -23.74 -8.47 -4.95
C MET A 269 -24.40 -9.85 -4.79
N GLU A 270 -24.33 -10.46 -3.62
CA GLU A 270 -25.00 -11.72 -3.29
C GLU A 270 -26.53 -11.56 -3.10
N MET A 271 -27.02 -10.35 -2.77
CA MET A 271 -28.45 -10.08 -2.65
C MET A 271 -29.14 -9.86 -4.01
N LEU A 272 -28.37 -9.71 -5.08
CA LEU A 272 -28.87 -9.42 -6.42
C LEU A 272 -29.17 -10.71 -7.19
N THR A 273 -30.21 -10.66 -8.02
CA THR A 273 -30.42 -11.68 -9.06
C THR A 273 -29.27 -11.64 -10.07
N THR A 274 -29.08 -12.73 -10.81
CA THR A 274 -28.01 -12.82 -11.83
C THR A 274 -28.07 -11.67 -12.84
N LYS A 275 -29.29 -11.25 -13.25
CA LYS A 275 -29.49 -10.15 -14.19
C LYS A 275 -29.12 -8.80 -13.58
N GLU A 276 -29.57 -8.53 -12.36
CA GLU A 276 -29.23 -7.29 -11.62
C GLU A 276 -27.72 -7.21 -11.36
N ASN A 277 -27.12 -8.33 -10.94
CA ASN A 277 -25.69 -8.42 -10.68
C ASN A 277 -24.88 -8.06 -11.93
N ALA A 278 -25.23 -8.63 -13.09
CA ALA A 278 -24.56 -8.32 -14.35
C ALA A 278 -24.72 -6.84 -14.75
N ALA A 279 -25.88 -6.25 -14.51
CA ALA A 279 -26.14 -4.83 -14.82
C ALA A 279 -25.30 -3.90 -13.93
N VAL A 280 -25.29 -4.13 -12.60
CA VAL A 280 -24.49 -3.36 -11.64
C VAL A 280 -23.00 -3.50 -11.96
N LEU A 281 -22.54 -4.73 -12.15
CA LEU A 281 -21.15 -5.03 -12.44
C LEU A 281 -20.65 -4.31 -13.71
N ASN A 282 -21.49 -4.28 -14.75
CA ASN A 282 -21.15 -3.57 -16.00
C ASN A 282 -20.96 -2.06 -15.76
N LYS A 283 -21.84 -1.42 -14.98
CA LYS A 283 -21.71 0.02 -14.64
C LYS A 283 -20.44 0.28 -13.83
N LEU A 284 -20.17 -0.54 -12.81
CA LEU A 284 -18.94 -0.41 -12.01
C LEU A 284 -17.69 -0.58 -12.87
N LYS A 285 -17.67 -1.53 -13.81
CA LYS A 285 -16.57 -1.69 -14.78
C LYS A 285 -16.34 -0.41 -15.60
N GLN A 286 -17.41 0.20 -16.09
CA GLN A 286 -17.31 1.44 -16.87
C GLN A 286 -16.80 2.61 -16.01
N ILE A 287 -17.26 2.72 -14.76
CA ILE A 287 -16.75 3.74 -13.82
C ILE A 287 -15.24 3.55 -13.59
N VAL A 288 -14.79 2.32 -13.38
CA VAL A 288 -13.35 2.02 -13.22
C VAL A 288 -12.55 2.38 -14.48
N MET A 289 -13.13 2.22 -15.66
CA MET A 289 -12.45 2.52 -16.93
C MET A 289 -12.41 4.01 -17.26
N LEU A 290 -13.47 4.76 -16.97
CA LEU A 290 -13.69 6.12 -17.46
C LEU A 290 -13.69 7.19 -16.36
N GLY A 291 -13.88 6.80 -15.10
CA GLY A 291 -14.13 7.71 -13.99
C GLY A 291 -12.99 8.68 -13.69
N ARG A 292 -11.74 8.26 -13.89
CA ARG A 292 -10.55 9.09 -13.57
C ARG A 292 -10.60 10.47 -14.21
N GLN A 293 -10.91 10.54 -15.50
CA GLN A 293 -10.93 11.81 -16.21
C GLN A 293 -12.09 12.71 -15.77
N ALA A 294 -13.24 12.11 -15.50
CA ALA A 294 -14.44 12.82 -15.06
C ALA A 294 -14.43 13.15 -13.55
N GLY A 295 -13.48 12.61 -12.77
CA GLY A 295 -13.41 12.78 -11.32
C GLY A 295 -14.44 11.93 -10.55
N TYR A 296 -14.74 10.73 -11.03
CA TYR A 296 -15.64 9.76 -10.39
C TYR A 296 -14.86 8.55 -9.91
N PHE A 297 -14.82 8.35 -8.60
CA PHE A 297 -13.95 7.38 -7.93
C PHE A 297 -14.75 6.36 -7.14
N LEU A 298 -14.27 5.10 -7.14
CA LEU A 298 -14.83 4.02 -6.34
C LEU A 298 -13.94 3.71 -5.14
N ILE A 299 -14.55 3.55 -3.98
CA ILE A 299 -13.94 2.95 -2.79
C ILE A 299 -14.80 1.76 -2.44
N LEU A 300 -14.35 0.56 -2.78
CA LEU A 300 -15.04 -0.69 -2.51
C LEU A 300 -14.44 -1.37 -1.29
N ALA A 301 -15.28 -1.75 -0.33
CA ALA A 301 -14.85 -2.50 0.84
C ALA A 301 -15.54 -3.86 0.91
N CYS A 302 -14.78 -4.89 1.30
CA CYS A 302 -15.29 -6.25 1.47
C CYS A 302 -14.49 -7.02 2.52
N GLN A 303 -15.04 -8.12 2.99
CA GLN A 303 -14.32 -9.03 3.90
C GLN A 303 -13.30 -9.87 3.13
N ARG A 304 -13.68 -10.37 1.95
CA ARG A 304 -12.82 -11.13 1.05
C ARG A 304 -13.08 -10.68 -0.39
N PRO A 305 -12.07 -10.28 -1.13
CA PRO A 305 -12.22 -9.96 -2.55
C PRO A 305 -12.46 -11.27 -3.32
N ASP A 306 -13.66 -11.43 -3.88
CA ASP A 306 -13.99 -12.54 -4.75
C ASP A 306 -14.02 -12.06 -6.21
N ALA A 307 -13.21 -12.68 -7.06
CA ALA A 307 -13.09 -12.34 -8.48
C ALA A 307 -14.44 -12.41 -9.21
N LYS A 308 -15.33 -13.32 -8.82
CA LYS A 308 -16.68 -13.45 -9.37
C LYS A 308 -17.48 -12.15 -9.30
N TYR A 309 -17.37 -11.41 -8.19
CA TYR A 309 -18.08 -10.15 -7.97
C TYR A 309 -17.25 -8.91 -8.38
N LEU A 310 -16.00 -9.13 -8.78
CA LEU A 310 -15.10 -8.10 -9.29
C LEU A 310 -14.86 -8.25 -10.81
N GLY A 311 -15.81 -8.87 -11.53
CA GLY A 311 -15.85 -8.89 -12.98
C GLY A 311 -14.81 -9.76 -13.63
N ASP A 312 -14.73 -11.03 -13.24
CA ASP A 312 -13.77 -12.01 -13.77
C ASP A 312 -12.31 -11.51 -13.74
N GLY A 313 -11.98 -10.78 -12.69
CA GLY A 313 -10.66 -10.19 -12.51
C GLY A 313 -10.43 -8.85 -13.24
N MET A 314 -11.35 -8.36 -14.10
CA MET A 314 -11.12 -7.11 -14.82
C MET A 314 -11.16 -5.88 -13.90
N ILE A 315 -12.12 -5.80 -12.97
CA ILE A 315 -12.14 -4.75 -11.95
C ILE A 315 -10.95 -4.95 -11.02
N LEU A 316 -10.72 -6.20 -10.58
CA LEU A 316 -9.62 -6.55 -9.69
C LEU A 316 -8.27 -6.23 -10.33
N SER A 317 -8.00 -6.61 -11.59
CA SER A 317 -6.75 -6.32 -12.26
C SER A 317 -6.54 -4.81 -12.41
N ARG A 318 -7.56 -4.05 -12.79
CA ARG A 318 -7.44 -2.60 -12.88
C ARG A 318 -7.32 -1.90 -11.52
N LEU A 319 -8.01 -2.39 -10.49
CA LEU A 319 -7.78 -1.96 -9.12
C LEU A 319 -6.37 -2.35 -8.68
N VAL A 320 -5.92 -3.57 -8.97
CA VAL A 320 -4.58 -4.07 -8.64
C VAL A 320 -3.50 -3.43 -9.52
N ASP A 321 -3.71 -3.27 -10.83
CA ASP A 321 -2.75 -2.58 -11.73
C ASP A 321 -2.61 -1.09 -11.38
N THR A 322 -3.69 -0.49 -10.92
CA THR A 322 -3.66 0.88 -10.38
C THR A 322 -2.92 0.92 -9.03
N PHE A 323 -2.93 -0.17 -8.27
CA PHE A 323 -2.32 -0.30 -6.94
C PHE A 323 -1.00 -1.07 -6.90
N SER A 324 -0.65 -1.84 -7.94
CA SER A 324 0.52 -2.74 -7.90
C SER A 324 1.87 -2.05 -7.74
N SER A 325 1.91 -0.73 -7.72
CA SER A 325 3.16 -0.02 -7.55
C SER A 325 3.27 0.86 -6.30
N ARG A 326 2.19 1.18 -5.55
CA ARG A 326 2.37 2.27 -4.55
C ARG A 326 1.63 2.21 -3.22
N ILE A 327 0.58 1.43 -3.03
CA ILE A 327 -0.18 1.41 -1.75
C ILE A 327 -0.63 0.00 -1.36
N LEU A 328 0.27 -0.95 -1.35
CA LEU A 328 0.06 -2.19 -0.63
C LEU A 328 0.65 -2.03 0.77
N TYR A 329 -0.22 -2.07 1.78
CA TYR A 329 0.14 -2.29 3.18
C TYR A 329 0.68 -1.20 4.12
N PRO A 330 0.24 0.04 4.17
CA PRO A 330 0.51 0.78 5.40
C PRO A 330 -0.57 0.67 6.48
N MET A 331 -1.69 -0.03 6.22
CA MET A 331 -2.85 0.03 7.12
C MET A 331 -3.13 -1.21 7.94
N LEU A 332 -2.22 -2.13 7.95
CA LEU A 332 -2.38 -3.46 8.55
C LEU A 332 -2.37 -3.51 10.06
N LEU A 333 -2.55 -2.45 10.83
CA LEU A 333 -2.60 -2.55 12.30
C LEU A 333 -3.40 -1.42 12.94
N LEU A 334 -4.72 -1.39 12.75
CA LEU A 334 -5.60 -0.62 13.63
C LEU A 334 -6.10 -1.42 14.84
N SER A 335 -5.99 -2.73 14.81
CA SER A 335 -6.20 -3.57 16.01
C SER A 335 -5.24 -4.75 15.99
N GLY A 336 -4.68 -5.10 17.14
CA GLY A 336 -3.83 -6.29 17.26
C GLY A 336 -4.53 -7.53 16.68
N ASN A 337 -3.83 -8.21 15.79
CA ASN A 337 -4.17 -9.51 15.20
C ASN A 337 -5.13 -9.59 13.99
N HIS A 338 -5.58 -8.50 13.36
CA HIS A 338 -6.41 -8.63 12.15
C HIS A 338 -5.87 -7.75 11.01
N ASN A 339 -5.60 -8.39 9.88
CA ASN A 339 -5.03 -7.77 8.70
C ASN A 339 -6.11 -7.11 7.83
N ILE A 340 -5.97 -5.81 7.56
CA ILE A 340 -6.70 -5.14 6.49
C ILE A 340 -5.75 -5.03 5.31
N ALA A 341 -6.14 -5.57 4.16
CA ALA A 341 -5.47 -5.31 2.90
C ALA A 341 -6.20 -4.17 2.18
N VAL A 342 -5.49 -3.12 1.81
CA VAL A 342 -5.94 -2.09 0.88
C VAL A 342 -5.25 -2.37 -0.45
N VAL A 343 -6.01 -2.73 -1.45
CA VAL A 343 -5.53 -3.05 -2.79
C VAL A 343 -6.12 -2.08 -3.80
#